data_95db3231351452a0c4dff0c5272ec13b
#
_entry.id   95db3231351452a0c4dff0c5272ec13b
#
_cell.length_a   1.000
_cell.length_b   1.000
_cell.length_c   1.000
_cell.angle_alpha   90.00
_cell.angle_beta   90.00
_cell.angle_gamma   90.00
#
_symmetry.space_group_name_H-M   'P 1'
#
loop_
_entity.id
_entity.type
_entity.pdbx_description
1 polymer ?
#
loop_
_entity_poly.entity_id
_entity_poly.type
_entity_poly.pdbx_seq_one_letter_code
_entity_poly.pdbx_strand_id
1 'polypeptide(L)'
;FVASANCGIYCGAKVDFVDIDPKTYNLSPQALEEKLMQAEKNNKLPKVIIPVHFAGQSCDMEKIHNLSKKYGFRVIEDASHAIGGKYKNQPIGSCKYSDITIFSFHPVKIITTGEGGMALTNSSELAKKMRLLRSHGITRDDDLMTKKPDGLWYYEQVDLGFNYRMTDIQAALGLSQFNRLDKFVQKRHYIAE
;
A
#
# COMPACT_ATOMS: atom_id res chain seq x y z
N PHE A 1 6.89 6.61 9.88
CA PHE A 1 8.03 5.77 9.45
C PHE A 1 8.56 6.26 8.11
N VAL A 2 9.88 6.28 7.96
CA VAL A 2 10.55 6.92 6.81
C VAL A 2 10.27 6.26 5.47
N ALA A 3 9.90 4.98 5.43
CA ALA A 3 9.68 4.27 4.16
C ALA A 3 8.54 4.88 3.32
N SER A 4 7.47 5.40 3.95
CA SER A 4 6.36 6.04 3.26
C SER A 4 6.78 7.34 2.56
N ALA A 5 7.82 8.02 3.06
CA ALA A 5 8.42 9.18 2.40
C ALA A 5 9.50 8.78 1.38
N ASN A 6 10.37 7.82 1.75
CA ASN A 6 11.49 7.40 0.91
C ASN A 6 11.03 6.81 -0.43
N CYS A 7 9.92 6.06 -0.45
CA CYS A 7 9.40 5.49 -1.69
C CYS A 7 9.05 6.57 -2.73
N GLY A 8 8.55 7.72 -2.29
CA GLY A 8 8.33 8.87 -3.17
C GLY A 8 9.64 9.43 -3.73
N ILE A 9 10.66 9.57 -2.87
CA ILE A 9 11.98 10.08 -3.27
C ILE A 9 12.66 9.13 -4.28
N TYR A 10 12.58 7.81 -4.06
CA TYR A 10 13.10 6.81 -5.00
C TYR A 10 12.45 6.90 -6.39
N CYS A 11 11.19 7.37 -6.45
CA CYS A 11 10.49 7.62 -7.71
C CYS A 11 10.71 9.03 -8.27
N GLY A 12 11.63 9.83 -7.71
CA GLY A 12 11.90 11.20 -8.13
C GLY A 12 10.81 12.22 -7.75
N ALA A 13 9.89 11.84 -6.86
CA ALA A 13 8.84 12.73 -6.39
C ALA A 13 9.35 13.71 -5.33
N LYS A 14 8.70 14.87 -5.23
CA LYS A 14 8.84 15.78 -4.08
C LYS A 14 7.89 15.29 -2.99
N VAL A 15 8.44 15.07 -1.79
CA VAL A 15 7.69 14.64 -0.63
C VAL A 15 7.33 15.85 0.23
N ASP A 16 6.12 15.87 0.75
CA ASP A 16 5.62 16.85 1.70
C ASP A 16 4.77 16.14 2.76
N PHE A 17 4.53 16.78 3.89
CA PHE A 17 3.84 16.16 5.03
C PHE A 17 2.58 16.94 5.40
N VAL A 18 1.60 16.21 5.90
CA VAL A 18 0.37 16.74 6.51
C VAL A 18 0.42 16.40 7.99
N ASP A 19 0.01 17.31 8.83
CA ASP A 19 0.02 17.12 10.27
C ASP A 19 -1.05 16.09 10.70
N ILE A 20 -0.85 15.54 11.89
CA ILE A 20 -1.70 14.52 12.50
C ILE A 20 -2.87 15.15 13.27
N ASP A 21 -3.92 14.39 13.45
CA ASP A 21 -4.92 14.65 14.48
C ASP A 21 -4.34 14.27 15.85
N PRO A 22 -4.32 15.19 16.84
CA PRO A 22 -3.67 14.96 18.14
C PRO A 22 -4.37 13.90 19.00
N LYS A 23 -5.60 13.50 18.66
CA LYS A 23 -6.34 12.46 19.39
C LYS A 23 -6.08 11.07 18.84
N THR A 24 -5.91 10.95 17.52
CA THR A 24 -5.75 9.67 16.84
C THR A 24 -4.33 9.38 16.42
N TYR A 25 -3.46 10.39 16.36
CA TYR A 25 -2.09 10.36 15.81
C TYR A 25 -2.01 9.96 14.33
N ASN A 26 -3.16 9.84 13.67
CA ASN A 26 -3.26 9.60 12.25
C ASN A 26 -3.33 10.91 11.46
N LEU A 27 -3.08 10.85 10.14
CA LEU A 27 -3.22 11.99 9.24
C LEU A 27 -4.56 12.70 9.49
N SER A 28 -4.51 14.02 9.76
CA SER A 28 -5.70 14.86 9.95
C SER A 28 -6.36 15.16 8.61
N PRO A 29 -7.60 14.71 8.35
CA PRO A 29 -8.32 15.08 7.12
C PRO A 29 -8.56 16.58 6.98
N GLN A 30 -8.70 17.29 8.10
CA GLN A 30 -8.86 18.75 8.10
C GLN A 30 -7.57 19.44 7.66
N ALA A 31 -6.43 19.09 8.27
CA ALA A 31 -5.13 19.65 7.86
C ALA A 31 -4.78 19.30 6.41
N LEU A 32 -5.19 18.08 5.97
CA LEU A 32 -5.06 17.71 4.56
C LEU A 32 -5.87 18.62 3.65
N GLU A 33 -7.15 18.87 3.96
CA GLU A 33 -8.00 19.73 3.13
C GLU A 33 -7.48 21.15 3.06
N GLU A 34 -7.06 21.73 4.18
CA GLU A 34 -6.45 23.07 4.22
C GLU A 34 -5.21 23.15 3.32
N LYS A 35 -4.35 22.12 3.38
CA LYS A 35 -3.16 22.05 2.54
C LYS A 35 -3.47 21.87 1.06
N LEU A 36 -4.50 21.07 0.74
CA LEU A 36 -4.98 20.88 -0.64
C LEU A 36 -5.56 22.16 -1.23
N MET A 37 -6.32 22.95 -0.46
CA MET A 37 -6.82 24.26 -0.90
C MET A 37 -5.68 25.23 -1.24
N GLN A 38 -4.61 25.22 -0.45
CA GLN A 38 -3.43 26.04 -0.74
C GLN A 38 -2.66 25.54 -1.97
N ALA A 39 -2.52 24.21 -2.10
CA ALA A 39 -1.86 23.58 -3.24
C ALA A 39 -2.60 23.84 -4.55
N GLU A 40 -3.94 23.80 -4.53
CA GLU A 40 -4.77 24.11 -5.69
C GLU A 40 -4.57 25.54 -6.20
N LYS A 41 -4.60 26.53 -5.30
CA LYS A 41 -4.32 27.96 -5.64
C LYS A 41 -2.94 28.14 -6.30
N ASN A 42 -1.98 27.28 -5.96
CA ASN A 42 -0.62 27.35 -6.47
C ASN A 42 -0.35 26.40 -7.65
N ASN A 43 -1.36 25.70 -8.18
CA ASN A 43 -1.23 24.66 -9.19
C ASN A 43 -0.20 23.56 -8.80
N LYS A 44 -0.20 23.15 -7.51
CA LYS A 44 0.74 22.18 -6.93
C LYS A 44 0.03 21.04 -6.22
N LEU A 45 -1.14 20.64 -6.70
CA LEU A 45 -1.85 19.48 -6.13
C LEU A 45 -0.97 18.22 -6.14
N PRO A 46 -0.98 17.43 -5.07
CA PRO A 46 -0.24 16.17 -5.02
C PRO A 46 -0.86 15.16 -5.98
N LYS A 47 -0.04 14.25 -6.50
CA LYS A 47 -0.52 13.11 -7.30
C LYS A 47 -0.94 11.93 -6.42
N VAL A 48 -0.30 11.78 -5.25
CA VAL A 48 -0.50 10.66 -4.33
C VAL A 48 -0.51 11.18 -2.90
N ILE A 49 -1.41 10.64 -2.09
CA ILE A 49 -1.42 10.77 -0.62
C ILE A 49 -1.24 9.39 0.00
N ILE A 50 -0.39 9.31 1.03
CA ILE A 50 -0.11 8.05 1.73
C ILE A 50 -0.54 8.20 3.20
N PRO A 51 -1.80 7.89 3.55
CA PRO A 51 -2.22 7.79 4.95
C PRO A 51 -1.61 6.57 5.60
N VAL A 52 -1.05 6.73 6.80
CA VAL A 52 -0.47 5.65 7.59
C VAL A 52 -1.43 5.28 8.71
N HIS A 53 -1.82 4.02 8.82
CA HIS A 53 -2.67 3.51 9.90
C HIS A 53 -1.82 3.26 11.14
N PHE A 54 -1.55 4.33 11.90
CA PHE A 54 -0.63 4.29 13.02
C PHE A 54 -1.10 3.33 14.11
N ALA A 55 -0.19 2.47 14.57
CA ALA A 55 -0.43 1.43 15.57
C ALA A 55 -1.62 0.49 15.26
N GLY A 56 -2.03 0.38 13.99
CA GLY A 56 -3.15 -0.46 13.55
C GLY A 56 -4.51 0.24 13.58
N GLN A 57 -4.58 1.49 14.04
CA GLN A 57 -5.80 2.29 13.98
C GLN A 57 -5.95 2.89 12.58
N SER A 58 -7.11 2.65 11.93
CA SER A 58 -7.39 3.24 10.63
C SER A 58 -7.46 4.75 10.66
N CYS A 59 -6.89 5.40 9.65
CA CYS A 59 -7.22 6.79 9.33
C CYS A 59 -8.72 6.93 8.99
N ASP A 60 -9.23 8.16 8.97
CA ASP A 60 -10.60 8.46 8.47
C ASP A 60 -10.62 8.37 6.93
N MET A 61 -10.62 7.12 6.45
CA MET A 61 -10.44 6.81 5.03
C MET A 61 -11.55 7.35 4.15
N GLU A 62 -12.77 7.45 4.66
CA GLU A 62 -13.89 8.02 3.88
C GLU A 62 -13.68 9.50 3.58
N LYS A 63 -13.24 10.29 4.57
CA LYS A 63 -12.92 11.70 4.35
C LYS A 63 -11.76 11.87 3.38
N ILE A 64 -10.70 11.08 3.53
CA ILE A 64 -9.54 11.09 2.63
C ILE A 64 -9.97 10.73 1.20
N HIS A 65 -10.82 9.70 1.06
CA HIS A 65 -11.36 9.30 -0.24
C HIS A 65 -12.19 10.41 -0.89
N ASN A 66 -13.06 11.09 -0.11
CA ASN A 66 -13.87 12.20 -0.63
C ASN A 66 -12.97 13.35 -1.11
N LEU A 67 -11.89 13.64 -0.37
CA LEU A 67 -10.89 14.62 -0.80
C LEU A 67 -10.16 14.15 -2.07
N SER A 68 -9.85 12.86 -2.20
CA SER A 68 -9.22 12.32 -3.42
C SER A 68 -10.11 12.51 -4.66
N LYS A 69 -11.42 12.35 -4.52
CA LYS A 69 -12.38 12.61 -5.61
C LYS A 69 -12.48 14.09 -5.95
N LYS A 70 -12.44 14.95 -4.94
CA LYS A 70 -12.54 16.41 -5.11
C LYS A 70 -11.28 16.99 -5.79
N TYR A 71 -10.08 16.54 -5.39
CA TYR A 71 -8.80 17.12 -5.83
C TYR A 71 -8.01 16.27 -6.81
N GLY A 72 -8.48 15.05 -7.15
CA GLY A 72 -7.92 14.22 -8.22
C GLY A 72 -6.61 13.48 -7.89
N PHE A 73 -6.29 13.27 -6.60
CA PHE A 73 -5.11 12.48 -6.21
C PHE A 73 -5.43 11.00 -5.99
N ARG A 74 -4.39 10.16 -6.05
CA ARG A 74 -4.46 8.73 -5.71
C ARG A 74 -4.16 8.49 -4.24
N VAL A 75 -4.72 7.42 -3.68
CA VAL A 75 -4.54 7.04 -2.28
C VAL A 75 -3.83 5.70 -2.18
N ILE A 76 -2.70 5.67 -1.45
CA ILE A 76 -2.00 4.43 -1.08
C ILE A 76 -2.05 4.31 0.44
N GLU A 77 -2.81 3.34 0.97
CA GLU A 77 -2.86 3.07 2.41
C GLU A 77 -1.57 2.38 2.86
N ASP A 78 -0.81 3.01 3.74
CA ASP A 78 0.24 2.31 4.50
C ASP A 78 -0.42 1.61 5.70
N ALA A 79 -0.79 0.36 5.50
CA ALA A 79 -1.42 -0.49 6.50
C ALA A 79 -0.41 -1.46 7.16
N SER A 80 0.87 -1.09 7.20
CA SER A 80 1.96 -1.93 7.75
C SER A 80 1.73 -2.38 9.19
N HIS A 81 0.87 -1.70 9.95
CA HIS A 81 0.48 -2.04 11.34
C HIS A 81 -0.95 -2.58 11.45
N ALA A 82 -1.72 -2.67 10.36
CA ALA A 82 -3.18 -2.73 10.44
C ALA A 82 -3.80 -4.00 9.84
N ILE A 83 -3.01 -5.05 9.56
CA ILE A 83 -3.58 -6.32 9.11
C ILE A 83 -4.52 -6.90 10.17
N GLY A 84 -5.71 -7.35 9.76
CA GLY A 84 -6.79 -7.81 10.66
C GLY A 84 -7.65 -6.67 11.24
N GLY A 85 -7.27 -5.41 11.03
CA GLY A 85 -8.08 -4.23 11.41
C GLY A 85 -9.26 -4.00 10.48
N LYS A 86 -10.20 -3.15 10.94
CA LYS A 86 -11.40 -2.77 10.18
C LYS A 86 -11.62 -1.26 10.23
N TYR A 87 -12.18 -0.72 9.14
CA TYR A 87 -12.74 0.61 9.10
C TYR A 87 -14.20 0.53 8.65
N LYS A 88 -15.15 1.04 9.47
CA LYS A 88 -16.61 0.96 9.20
C LYS A 88 -17.05 -0.44 8.77
N ASN A 89 -16.65 -1.46 9.52
CA ASN A 89 -16.94 -2.88 9.27
C ASN A 89 -16.33 -3.47 7.98
N GLN A 90 -15.55 -2.72 7.22
CA GLN A 90 -14.78 -3.22 6.09
C GLN A 90 -13.37 -3.59 6.53
N PRO A 91 -12.80 -4.72 6.12
CA PRO A 91 -11.43 -5.04 6.45
C PRO A 91 -10.49 -4.03 5.81
N ILE A 92 -9.45 -3.60 6.55
CA ILE A 92 -8.33 -2.87 5.97
C ILE A 92 -7.67 -3.79 4.93
N GLY A 93 -7.37 -3.25 3.75
CA GLY A 93 -6.92 -4.04 2.60
C GLY A 93 -8.03 -4.33 1.58
N SER A 94 -9.30 -4.00 1.89
CA SER A 94 -10.39 -4.09 0.91
C SER A 94 -10.25 -3.12 -0.27
N CYS A 95 -9.38 -2.11 -0.17
CA CYS A 95 -9.20 -1.04 -1.14
C CYS A 95 -10.51 -0.34 -1.53
N LYS A 96 -11.48 -0.24 -0.59
CA LYS A 96 -12.74 0.46 -0.82
C LYS A 96 -12.54 1.97 -0.94
N TYR A 97 -11.56 2.51 -0.22
CA TYR A 97 -11.30 3.94 -0.10
C TYR A 97 -9.94 4.35 -0.66
N SER A 98 -9.20 3.40 -1.23
CA SER A 98 -7.85 3.62 -1.74
C SER A 98 -7.64 2.93 -3.08
N ASP A 99 -6.60 3.32 -3.79
CA ASP A 99 -6.16 2.66 -5.02
C ASP A 99 -5.30 1.43 -4.72
N ILE A 100 -4.47 1.53 -3.66
CA ILE A 100 -3.57 0.45 -3.21
C ILE A 100 -3.56 0.45 -1.67
N THR A 101 -3.50 -0.74 -1.07
CA THR A 101 -3.19 -0.93 0.36
C THR A 101 -1.94 -1.77 0.51
N ILE A 102 -1.00 -1.32 1.36
CA ILE A 102 0.28 -2.00 1.61
C ILE A 102 0.28 -2.63 3.00
N PHE A 103 0.62 -3.91 3.09
CA PHE A 103 0.94 -4.62 4.32
C PHE A 103 2.43 -4.92 4.40
N SER A 104 2.96 -4.92 5.62
CA SER A 104 4.32 -5.35 5.95
C SER A 104 4.28 -6.66 6.72
N PHE A 105 5.18 -7.57 6.37
CA PHE A 105 5.39 -8.84 7.07
C PHE A 105 6.79 -8.93 7.71
N HIS A 106 7.37 -7.77 8.03
CA HIS A 106 8.59 -7.66 8.84
C HIS A 106 8.41 -8.39 10.20
N PRO A 107 9.47 -8.91 10.83
CA PRO A 107 9.37 -9.71 12.07
C PRO A 107 8.55 -9.13 13.21
N VAL A 108 8.52 -7.80 13.36
CA VAL A 108 7.79 -7.12 14.46
C VAL A 108 6.30 -6.94 14.21
N LYS A 109 5.79 -7.30 13.01
CA LYS A 109 4.39 -7.09 12.66
C LYS A 109 3.47 -8.16 13.26
N ILE A 110 2.15 -7.98 13.12
CA ILE A 110 1.12 -8.88 13.67
C ILE A 110 1.31 -10.30 13.15
N ILE A 111 1.60 -10.43 11.86
CA ILE A 111 2.09 -11.66 11.23
C ILE A 111 3.39 -11.35 10.47
N THR A 112 4.22 -12.36 10.29
CA THR A 112 5.52 -12.18 9.64
C THR A 112 5.82 -13.28 8.62
N THR A 113 6.66 -12.94 7.64
CA THR A 113 7.30 -13.88 6.71
C THR A 113 8.84 -13.90 6.88
N GLY A 114 9.33 -13.43 8.05
CA GLY A 114 10.75 -13.10 8.23
C GLY A 114 11.04 -11.71 7.65
N GLU A 115 10.97 -11.56 6.36
CA GLU A 115 10.85 -10.31 5.62
C GLU A 115 9.79 -10.49 4.55
N GLY A 116 9.05 -9.42 4.23
CA GLY A 116 8.04 -9.45 3.18
C GLY A 116 7.00 -8.34 3.29
N GLY A 117 6.11 -8.34 2.34
CA GLY A 117 4.98 -7.40 2.27
C GLY A 117 4.01 -7.80 1.17
N MET A 118 2.89 -7.11 1.14
CA MET A 118 1.85 -7.33 0.14
C MET A 118 1.22 -6.00 -0.26
N ALA A 119 1.04 -5.82 -1.57
CA ALA A 119 0.27 -4.72 -2.14
C ALA A 119 -1.05 -5.26 -2.69
N LEU A 120 -2.15 -4.71 -2.23
CA LEU A 120 -3.52 -5.06 -2.64
C LEU A 120 -4.13 -3.94 -3.45
N THR A 121 -4.94 -4.29 -4.44
CA THR A 121 -5.70 -3.34 -5.26
C THR A 121 -6.91 -4.01 -5.89
N ASN A 122 -7.97 -3.24 -6.15
CA ASN A 122 -9.13 -3.66 -6.94
C ASN A 122 -8.97 -3.33 -8.45
N SER A 123 -7.90 -2.61 -8.83
CA SER A 123 -7.59 -2.29 -10.24
C SER A 123 -6.76 -3.41 -10.88
N SER A 124 -7.31 -4.03 -11.92
CA SER A 124 -6.57 -5.03 -12.72
C SER A 124 -5.33 -4.45 -13.39
N GLU A 125 -5.39 -3.18 -13.81
CA GLU A 125 -4.26 -2.47 -14.42
C GLU A 125 -3.11 -2.28 -13.42
N LEU A 126 -3.41 -1.75 -12.22
CA LEU A 126 -2.40 -1.61 -11.15
C LEU A 126 -1.84 -2.97 -10.73
N ALA A 127 -2.68 -4.00 -10.65
CA ALA A 127 -2.23 -5.35 -10.30
C ALA A 127 -1.25 -5.91 -11.36
N LYS A 128 -1.55 -5.74 -12.65
CA LYS A 128 -0.65 -6.15 -13.75
C LYS A 128 0.68 -5.40 -13.66
N LYS A 129 0.63 -4.06 -13.50
CA LYS A 129 1.84 -3.23 -13.39
C LYS A 129 2.71 -3.60 -12.19
N MET A 130 2.11 -3.81 -11.02
CA MET A 130 2.83 -4.23 -9.80
C MET A 130 3.49 -5.61 -9.97
N ARG A 131 2.80 -6.58 -10.60
CA ARG A 131 3.38 -7.90 -10.88
C ARG A 131 4.56 -7.81 -11.83
N LEU A 132 4.47 -6.99 -12.86
CA LEU A 132 5.55 -6.74 -13.82
C LEU A 132 6.76 -6.14 -13.13
N LEU A 133 6.57 -5.03 -12.40
CA LEU A 133 7.64 -4.32 -11.70
C LEU A 133 8.29 -5.15 -10.58
N ARG A 134 7.53 -5.97 -9.88
CA ARG A 134 8.03 -6.91 -8.86
C ARG A 134 9.03 -7.93 -9.42
N SER A 135 8.97 -8.22 -10.71
CA SER A 135 9.72 -9.28 -11.39
C SER A 135 10.56 -8.72 -12.54
N HIS A 136 11.43 -7.74 -12.24
CA HIS A 136 12.39 -7.14 -13.17
C HIS A 136 11.79 -6.40 -14.38
N GLY A 137 10.47 -6.18 -14.44
CA GLY A 137 9.82 -5.69 -15.65
C GLY A 137 9.79 -6.72 -16.81
N ILE A 138 9.92 -8.01 -16.46
CA ILE A 138 9.91 -9.13 -17.40
C ILE A 138 8.48 -9.63 -17.61
N THR A 139 8.13 -9.90 -18.88
CA THR A 139 6.84 -10.47 -19.25
C THR A 139 7.00 -11.69 -20.15
N ARG A 140 6.00 -12.58 -20.12
CA ARG A 140 5.72 -13.64 -21.09
C ARG A 140 4.35 -13.50 -21.72
N ASP A 141 3.69 -12.37 -21.46
CA ASP A 141 2.37 -12.05 -22.01
C ASP A 141 2.56 -11.58 -23.46
N ASP A 142 1.99 -12.32 -24.40
CA ASP A 142 2.09 -12.05 -25.84
C ASP A 142 1.61 -10.64 -26.20
N ASP A 143 0.62 -10.11 -25.45
CA ASP A 143 0.07 -8.77 -25.67
C ASP A 143 1.04 -7.65 -25.24
N LEU A 144 2.04 -7.97 -24.41
CA LEU A 144 3.03 -7.02 -23.91
C LEU A 144 4.40 -7.17 -24.59
N MET A 145 4.65 -8.30 -25.28
CA MET A 145 5.91 -8.54 -25.96
C MET A 145 5.98 -7.78 -27.29
N THR A 146 7.20 -7.39 -27.67
CA THR A 146 7.45 -6.64 -28.92
C THR A 146 7.53 -7.52 -30.15
N LYS A 147 7.76 -8.82 -29.96
CA LYS A 147 7.82 -9.82 -31.03
C LYS A 147 7.23 -11.15 -30.59
N LYS A 148 6.86 -11.97 -31.58
CA LYS A 148 6.37 -13.33 -31.33
C LYS A 148 7.46 -14.18 -30.66
N PRO A 149 7.13 -14.95 -29.60
CA PRO A 149 8.12 -15.80 -28.93
C PRO A 149 8.63 -16.93 -29.83
N ASP A 150 9.93 -17.16 -29.80
CA ASP A 150 10.58 -18.26 -30.52
C ASP A 150 10.40 -19.63 -29.85
N GLY A 151 9.83 -19.65 -28.61
CA GLY A 151 9.56 -20.85 -27.85
C GLY A 151 9.12 -20.53 -26.41
N LEU A 152 8.74 -21.57 -25.64
CA LEU A 152 8.22 -21.44 -24.26
C LEU A 152 9.23 -20.84 -23.26
N TRP A 153 10.49 -20.81 -23.59
CA TRP A 153 11.57 -20.23 -22.77
C TRP A 153 11.69 -18.72 -22.97
N TYR A 154 11.12 -18.15 -24.06
CA TYR A 154 11.26 -16.76 -24.42
C TYR A 154 10.52 -15.83 -23.45
N TYR A 155 11.10 -14.71 -23.16
CA TYR A 155 10.52 -13.61 -22.39
C TYR A 155 11.17 -12.28 -22.79
N GLU A 156 10.51 -11.18 -22.49
CA GLU A 156 11.06 -9.84 -22.72
C GLU A 156 11.07 -9.01 -21.46
N GLN A 157 12.09 -8.18 -21.30
CA GLN A 157 12.09 -7.08 -20.34
C GLN A 157 11.49 -5.85 -21.03
N VAL A 158 10.29 -5.46 -20.62
CA VAL A 158 9.54 -4.34 -21.22
C VAL A 158 9.52 -3.10 -20.34
N ASP A 159 10.03 -3.21 -19.12
CA ASP A 159 10.12 -2.12 -18.16
C ASP A 159 11.30 -2.34 -17.20
N LEU A 160 11.74 -1.28 -16.50
CA LEU A 160 12.72 -1.40 -15.42
C LEU A 160 12.01 -1.79 -14.12
N GLY A 161 12.22 -2.99 -13.65
CA GLY A 161 11.61 -3.51 -12.42
C GLY A 161 12.64 -3.97 -11.38
N PHE A 162 12.13 -4.56 -10.31
CA PHE A 162 12.88 -5.01 -9.15
C PHE A 162 12.84 -6.54 -9.02
N ASN A 163 13.66 -7.10 -8.15
CA ASN A 163 13.50 -8.46 -7.67
C ASN A 163 12.82 -8.43 -6.29
N TYR A 164 11.51 -8.19 -6.28
CA TYR A 164 10.71 -8.04 -5.06
C TYR A 164 9.74 -9.20 -4.85
N ARG A 165 10.11 -10.37 -5.35
CA ARG A 165 9.32 -11.59 -5.16
C ARG A 165 9.54 -12.17 -3.76
N MET A 166 8.45 -12.51 -3.08
CA MET A 166 8.48 -13.34 -1.88
C MET A 166 8.87 -14.78 -2.28
N THR A 167 9.72 -15.43 -1.51
CA THR A 167 10.05 -16.85 -1.72
C THR A 167 8.90 -17.74 -1.22
N ASP A 168 8.83 -18.98 -1.72
CA ASP A 168 7.82 -19.97 -1.28
C ASP A 168 7.96 -20.29 0.22
N ILE A 169 9.17 -20.30 0.76
CA ILE A 169 9.43 -20.49 2.20
C ILE A 169 8.79 -19.35 3.01
N GLN A 170 9.01 -18.09 2.59
CA GLN A 170 8.40 -16.93 3.22
C GLN A 170 6.88 -16.95 3.09
N ALA A 171 6.36 -17.29 1.92
CA ALA A 171 4.93 -17.40 1.67
C ALA A 171 4.26 -18.48 2.54
N ALA A 172 4.90 -19.65 2.69
CA ALA A 172 4.43 -20.73 3.55
C ALA A 172 4.38 -20.32 5.03
N LEU A 173 5.41 -19.61 5.52
CA LEU A 173 5.41 -19.04 6.87
C LEU A 173 4.27 -18.03 7.04
N GLY A 174 4.11 -17.12 6.08
CA GLY A 174 3.04 -16.11 6.08
C GLY A 174 1.65 -16.74 6.12
N LEU A 175 1.40 -17.76 5.30
CA LEU A 175 0.12 -18.48 5.28
C LEU A 175 -0.15 -19.19 6.61
N SER A 176 0.85 -19.85 7.19
CA SER A 176 0.75 -20.46 8.52
C SER A 176 0.39 -19.46 9.60
N GLN A 177 0.96 -18.26 9.54
CA GLN A 177 0.67 -17.17 10.49
C GLN A 177 -0.71 -16.54 10.22
N PHE A 178 -1.07 -16.34 8.96
CA PHE A 178 -2.36 -15.78 8.56
C PHE A 178 -3.54 -16.60 9.07
N ASN A 179 -3.45 -17.91 9.06
CA ASN A 179 -4.47 -18.82 9.62
C ASN A 179 -4.71 -18.61 11.12
N ARG A 180 -3.84 -17.88 11.81
CA ARG A 180 -3.93 -17.56 13.25
C ARG A 180 -4.15 -16.06 13.51
N LEU A 181 -4.37 -15.26 12.46
CA LEU A 181 -4.45 -13.80 12.55
C LEU A 181 -5.47 -13.33 13.58
N ASP A 182 -6.71 -13.84 13.52
CA ASP A 182 -7.78 -13.44 14.43
C ASP A 182 -7.40 -13.70 15.91
N LYS A 183 -6.77 -14.84 16.19
CA LYS A 183 -6.29 -15.17 17.53
C LYS A 183 -5.20 -14.21 18.00
N PHE A 184 -4.30 -13.79 17.10
CA PHE A 184 -3.26 -12.83 17.42
C PHE A 184 -3.84 -11.45 17.71
N VAL A 185 -4.80 -11.00 16.91
CA VAL A 185 -5.48 -9.71 17.10
C VAL A 185 -6.25 -9.71 18.42
N GLN A 186 -7.05 -10.74 18.70
CA GLN A 186 -7.80 -10.88 19.95
C GLN A 186 -6.87 -10.84 21.18
N LYS A 187 -5.73 -11.57 21.13
CA LYS A 187 -4.78 -11.57 22.24
C LYS A 187 -4.11 -10.20 22.45
N ARG A 188 -3.84 -9.46 21.38
CA ARG A 188 -3.30 -8.09 21.47
C ARG A 188 -4.30 -7.14 22.12
N HIS A 189 -5.59 -7.23 21.78
CA HIS A 189 -6.65 -6.45 22.43
C HIS A 189 -6.72 -6.77 23.92
N TYR A 190 -6.77 -8.05 24.29
CA TYR A 190 -6.79 -8.49 25.68
C TYR A 190 -5.60 -7.99 26.53
N ILE A 191 -4.41 -7.87 25.91
CA ILE A 191 -3.22 -7.36 26.63
C ILE A 191 -3.26 -5.83 26.75
N ALA A 192 -3.94 -5.14 25.84
CA ALA A 192 -4.04 -3.68 25.84
C ALA A 192 -5.10 -3.12 26.82
N GLU A 193 -6.06 -3.94 27.23
CA GLU A 193 -7.07 -3.67 28.28
C GLU A 193 -6.50 -3.86 29.68
#